data_2b2320af34e42e50a7973d7aaf2f1df9
#
_entry.id   2b2320af34e42e50a7973d7aaf2f1df9
#
_cell.length_a   1.000
_cell.length_b   1.000
_cell.length_c   1.000
_cell.angle_alpha   90.00
_cell.angle_beta   90.00
_cell.angle_gamma   90.00
#
_symmetry.space_group_name_H-M   'P 1'
#
loop_
_entity.id
_entity.type
_entity.pdbx_description
1 polymer ?
#
loop_
_entity_poly.entity_id
_entity_poly.type
_entity_poly.pdbx_seq_one_letter_code
_entity_poly.pdbx_strand_id
1 'polypeptide(L)'
;MRGNAQAHEMVAPGSLAAVLDLIASAPGEWTPIAGGTELMVAFASGRLSAHKLVSLWGVPELRFIETTPEGIAIGAGTTFLDLRAHAGVTADLPLLARSASWIGSVANQSRATVGGNLVNGSPAADSSPALLVYDAEIEMISQRGRRRIPYAEFHTGYKRNLLAADELLYAIHLPRRFAHHRQYLRKVGTRRAMAISKVAVAATALLSGGTIREIRVAAASLAPFPTRIYQVEGALLGKALTRSTIENARRALFREAKPIDDIRSTAEYRMRVAANLLEEFLLEFARQDVPR
;
A
#
# COMPACT_ATOMS: atom_id res chain seq x y z
N MET A 1 -11.22 -2.54 -28.90
CA MET A 1 -12.26 -3.58 -28.72
C MET A 1 -13.08 -3.17 -27.50
N ARG A 2 -14.39 -3.26 -27.54
CA ARG A 2 -15.24 -3.08 -26.35
C ARG A 2 -15.35 -4.42 -25.64
N GLY A 3 -15.36 -4.43 -24.28
CA GLY A 3 -15.58 -5.65 -23.52
C GLY A 3 -16.93 -6.30 -23.89
N ASN A 4 -16.96 -7.62 -23.91
CA ASN A 4 -18.17 -8.39 -24.17
C ASN A 4 -18.74 -8.92 -22.84
N ALA A 5 -19.84 -8.33 -22.35
CA ALA A 5 -20.46 -8.73 -21.09
C ALA A 5 -20.95 -10.18 -21.09
N GLN A 6 -21.39 -10.71 -22.26
CA GLN A 6 -21.87 -12.09 -22.38
C GLN A 6 -20.76 -13.15 -22.22
N ALA A 7 -19.49 -12.74 -22.29
CA ALA A 7 -18.35 -13.63 -22.08
C ALA A 7 -17.98 -13.78 -20.59
N HIS A 8 -18.69 -13.10 -19.70
CA HIS A 8 -18.39 -13.09 -18.27
C HIS A 8 -19.65 -13.41 -17.45
N GLU A 9 -19.48 -14.28 -16.47
CA GLU A 9 -20.46 -14.55 -15.43
C GLU A 9 -20.14 -13.68 -14.21
N MET A 10 -21.15 -13.08 -13.59
CA MET A 10 -20.96 -12.29 -12.37
C MET A 10 -22.04 -12.62 -11.36
N VAL A 11 -21.63 -12.97 -10.14
CA VAL A 11 -22.51 -13.18 -9.00
C VAL A 11 -22.21 -12.15 -7.90
N ALA A 12 -23.21 -11.84 -7.08
CA ALA A 12 -23.13 -10.86 -6.02
C ALA A 12 -23.72 -11.41 -4.71
N PRO A 13 -22.98 -12.26 -3.97
CA PRO A 13 -23.42 -12.76 -2.68
C PRO A 13 -23.59 -11.63 -1.68
N GLY A 14 -24.58 -11.74 -0.79
CA GLY A 14 -24.90 -10.71 0.20
C GLY A 14 -24.15 -10.83 1.53
N SER A 15 -23.29 -11.85 1.70
CA SER A 15 -22.53 -12.07 2.94
C SER A 15 -21.15 -12.64 2.66
N LEU A 16 -20.23 -12.43 3.61
CA LEU A 16 -18.88 -13.00 3.56
C LEU A 16 -18.92 -14.53 3.52
N ALA A 17 -19.80 -15.17 4.31
CA ALA A 17 -19.94 -16.63 4.33
C ALA A 17 -20.28 -17.17 2.93
N ALA A 18 -21.26 -16.57 2.24
CA ALA A 18 -21.65 -17.00 0.90
C ALA A 18 -20.54 -16.79 -0.15
N VAL A 19 -19.69 -15.75 0.00
CA VAL A 19 -18.51 -15.58 -0.86
C VAL A 19 -17.49 -16.68 -0.59
N LEU A 20 -17.20 -16.97 0.68
CA LEU A 20 -16.23 -18.00 1.06
C LEU A 20 -16.67 -19.39 0.60
N ASP A 21 -17.97 -19.72 0.72
CA ASP A 21 -18.55 -20.97 0.21
C ASP A 21 -18.35 -21.10 -1.31
N LEU A 22 -18.60 -20.00 -2.04
CA LEU A 22 -18.46 -19.98 -3.48
C LEU A 22 -17.01 -20.20 -3.93
N ILE A 23 -16.05 -19.43 -3.37
CA ILE A 23 -14.65 -19.56 -3.77
C ILE A 23 -14.01 -20.87 -3.31
N ALA A 24 -14.46 -21.43 -2.18
CA ALA A 24 -14.00 -22.73 -1.70
C ALA A 24 -14.56 -23.90 -2.53
N SER A 25 -15.77 -23.78 -3.10
CA SER A 25 -16.37 -24.81 -3.97
C SER A 25 -15.63 -24.96 -5.31
N ALA A 26 -14.97 -23.87 -5.79
CA ALA A 26 -14.23 -23.84 -7.05
C ALA A 26 -12.99 -22.92 -6.93
N PRO A 27 -11.93 -23.38 -6.23
CA PRO A 27 -10.74 -22.56 -5.96
C PRO A 27 -10.06 -22.07 -7.23
N GLY A 28 -9.86 -20.74 -7.32
CA GLY A 28 -9.21 -20.09 -8.46
C GLY A 28 -10.09 -19.83 -9.68
N GLU A 29 -11.33 -20.35 -9.73
CA GLU A 29 -12.25 -20.06 -10.84
C GLU A 29 -12.90 -18.68 -10.73
N TRP A 30 -13.21 -18.25 -9.51
CA TRP A 30 -13.87 -16.99 -9.24
C TRP A 30 -12.85 -15.88 -8.96
N THR A 31 -12.90 -14.81 -9.74
CA THR A 31 -12.09 -13.62 -9.50
C THR A 31 -12.88 -12.61 -8.68
N PRO A 32 -12.42 -12.27 -7.46
CA PRO A 32 -13.08 -11.27 -6.63
C PRO A 32 -13.00 -9.88 -7.27
N ILE A 33 -14.14 -9.17 -7.35
CA ILE A 33 -14.24 -7.78 -7.77
C ILE A 33 -14.82 -6.94 -6.63
N ALA A 34 -14.03 -5.99 -6.10
CA ALA A 34 -14.46 -5.04 -5.10
C ALA A 34 -14.94 -3.74 -5.79
N GLY A 35 -14.17 -2.65 -5.71
CA GLY A 35 -14.53 -1.37 -6.35
C GLY A 35 -14.49 -1.36 -7.87
N GLY A 36 -13.89 -2.34 -8.52
CA GLY A 36 -13.85 -2.51 -9.97
C GLY A 36 -12.90 -1.56 -10.72
N THR A 37 -12.20 -0.66 -10.04
CA THR A 37 -11.41 0.41 -10.66
C THR A 37 -10.23 -0.07 -11.51
N GLU A 38 -9.78 -1.29 -11.36
CA GLU A 38 -8.78 -1.96 -12.22
C GLU A 38 -9.45 -2.92 -13.21
N LEU A 39 -10.31 -3.84 -12.71
CA LEU A 39 -10.91 -4.88 -13.55
C LEU A 39 -11.85 -4.30 -14.62
N MET A 40 -12.60 -3.24 -14.33
CA MET A 40 -13.47 -2.59 -15.32
C MET A 40 -12.67 -1.85 -16.41
N VAL A 41 -11.46 -1.38 -16.11
CA VAL A 41 -10.55 -0.84 -17.14
C VAL A 41 -10.04 -1.97 -18.04
N ALA A 42 -9.67 -3.11 -17.46
CA ALA A 42 -9.29 -4.30 -18.22
C ALA A 42 -10.46 -4.79 -19.09
N PHE A 43 -11.68 -4.85 -18.55
CA PHE A 43 -12.89 -5.20 -19.28
C PHE A 43 -13.13 -4.25 -20.46
N ALA A 44 -13.16 -2.94 -20.23
CA ALA A 44 -13.42 -1.95 -21.26
C ALA A 44 -12.41 -2.01 -22.42
N SER A 45 -11.16 -2.39 -22.13
CA SER A 45 -10.09 -2.56 -23.11
C SER A 45 -10.05 -3.97 -23.76
N GLY A 46 -10.96 -4.88 -23.39
CA GLY A 46 -10.98 -6.28 -23.87
C GLY A 46 -9.83 -7.14 -23.34
N ARG A 47 -9.21 -6.76 -22.23
CA ARG A 47 -8.05 -7.46 -21.64
C ARG A 47 -8.40 -8.21 -20.35
N LEU A 48 -9.67 -8.22 -19.93
CA LEU A 48 -10.10 -8.98 -18.76
C LEU A 48 -10.10 -10.48 -19.10
N SER A 49 -9.22 -11.23 -18.49
CA SER A 49 -9.10 -12.70 -18.68
C SER A 49 -10.03 -13.51 -17.77
N ALA A 50 -10.50 -12.93 -16.68
CA ALA A 50 -11.40 -13.62 -15.75
C ALA A 50 -12.80 -13.79 -16.37
N HIS A 51 -13.28 -15.03 -16.46
CA HIS A 51 -14.62 -15.32 -16.99
C HIS A 51 -15.69 -15.33 -15.89
N LYS A 52 -15.33 -15.72 -14.67
CA LYS A 52 -16.22 -15.74 -13.50
C LYS A 52 -15.80 -14.67 -12.50
N LEU A 53 -16.72 -13.80 -12.13
CA LEU A 53 -16.50 -12.71 -11.20
C LEU A 53 -17.41 -12.84 -9.99
N VAL A 54 -16.88 -12.67 -8.79
CA VAL A 54 -17.66 -12.57 -7.55
C VAL A 54 -17.56 -11.18 -6.97
N SER A 55 -18.69 -10.49 -6.87
CA SER A 55 -18.74 -9.14 -6.32
C SER A 55 -18.59 -9.17 -4.81
N LEU A 56 -17.63 -8.38 -4.31
CA LEU A 56 -17.44 -8.12 -2.87
C LEU A 56 -18.11 -6.81 -2.42
N TRP A 57 -18.67 -6.05 -3.36
CA TRP A 57 -19.18 -4.71 -3.08
C TRP A 57 -20.36 -4.69 -2.10
N GLY A 58 -21.21 -5.69 -2.15
CA GLY A 58 -22.38 -5.84 -1.28
C GLY A 58 -22.12 -6.61 0.01
N VAL A 59 -20.86 -6.89 0.38
CA VAL A 59 -20.50 -7.68 1.57
C VAL A 59 -20.13 -6.73 2.71
N PRO A 60 -21.06 -6.47 3.67
CA PRO A 60 -20.85 -5.47 4.71
C PRO A 60 -19.72 -5.82 5.67
N GLU A 61 -19.48 -7.12 5.90
CA GLU A 61 -18.43 -7.63 6.80
C GLU A 61 -17.00 -7.28 6.32
N LEU A 62 -16.84 -6.83 5.08
CA LEU A 62 -15.56 -6.37 4.54
C LEU A 62 -15.37 -4.85 4.65
N ARG A 63 -16.40 -4.08 5.09
CA ARG A 63 -16.36 -2.63 5.09
C ARG A 63 -16.50 -2.06 6.51
N PHE A 64 -15.40 -1.91 7.19
CA PHE A 64 -15.34 -1.36 8.54
C PHE A 64 -14.00 -0.64 8.78
N ILE A 65 -13.99 0.24 9.80
CA ILE A 65 -12.79 0.80 10.43
C ILE A 65 -13.01 0.74 11.93
N GLU A 66 -12.30 -0.13 12.60
CA GLU A 66 -12.38 -0.34 14.05
C GLU A 66 -11.14 0.20 14.72
N THR A 67 -11.33 1.05 15.71
CA THR A 67 -10.23 1.66 16.48
C THR A 67 -10.23 1.11 17.90
N THR A 68 -9.08 0.57 18.32
CA THR A 68 -8.81 0.13 19.68
C THR A 68 -7.64 0.93 20.27
N PRO A 69 -7.34 0.81 21.57
CA PRO A 69 -6.14 1.43 22.15
C PRO A 69 -4.83 0.98 21.46
N GLU A 70 -4.77 -0.27 20.99
CA GLU A 70 -3.58 -0.89 20.43
C GLU A 70 -3.41 -0.58 18.94
N GLY A 71 -4.51 -0.42 18.18
CA GLY A 71 -4.44 -0.30 16.74
C GLY A 71 -5.73 0.11 16.06
N ILE A 72 -5.65 0.17 14.75
CA ILE A 72 -6.78 0.37 13.84
C ILE A 72 -6.86 -0.82 12.89
N ALA A 73 -8.02 -1.48 12.86
CA ALA A 73 -8.33 -2.52 11.90
C ALA A 73 -9.20 -1.93 10.77
N ILE A 74 -8.81 -2.17 9.54
CA ILE A 74 -9.46 -1.64 8.33
C ILE A 74 -9.89 -2.80 7.47
N GLY A 75 -11.21 -2.97 7.29
CA GLY A 75 -11.76 -4.02 6.42
C GLY A 75 -11.35 -3.81 4.96
N ALA A 76 -11.11 -4.90 4.24
CA ALA A 76 -10.61 -4.88 2.86
C ALA A 76 -11.53 -4.18 1.87
N GLY A 77 -12.84 -4.14 2.13
CA GLY A 77 -13.87 -3.45 1.35
C GLY A 77 -13.96 -1.95 1.63
N THR A 78 -13.24 -1.42 2.62
CA THR A 78 -13.21 0.02 2.95
C THR A 78 -12.63 0.81 1.78
N THR A 79 -13.31 1.87 1.37
CA THR A 79 -12.86 2.72 0.27
C THR A 79 -11.80 3.73 0.72
N PHE A 80 -11.02 4.26 -0.22
CA PHE A 80 -10.08 5.34 0.09
C PHE A 80 -10.79 6.63 0.50
N LEU A 81 -12.03 6.85 0.07
CA LEU A 81 -12.84 7.96 0.54
C LEU A 81 -13.22 7.80 2.01
N ASP A 82 -13.62 6.58 2.43
CA ASP A 82 -13.91 6.26 3.83
C ASP A 82 -12.67 6.50 4.72
N LEU A 83 -11.47 6.05 4.27
CA LEU A 83 -10.23 6.29 5.00
C LEU A 83 -9.93 7.77 5.23
N ARG A 84 -10.14 8.60 4.21
CA ARG A 84 -9.90 10.04 4.30
C ARG A 84 -10.88 10.75 5.24
N ALA A 85 -12.10 10.24 5.33
CA ALA A 85 -13.15 10.80 6.17
C ALA A 85 -13.05 10.33 7.64
N HIS A 86 -12.34 9.25 7.93
CA HIS A 86 -12.30 8.66 9.27
C HIS A 86 -11.33 9.40 10.19
N ALA A 87 -11.87 9.99 11.28
CA ALA A 87 -11.11 10.83 12.21
C ALA A 87 -9.90 10.10 12.83
N GLY A 88 -10.08 8.84 13.28
CA GLY A 88 -8.98 8.03 13.85
C GLY A 88 -7.86 7.75 12.85
N VAL A 89 -8.19 7.45 11.58
CA VAL A 89 -7.18 7.25 10.53
C VAL A 89 -6.41 8.55 10.26
N THR A 90 -7.12 9.68 10.22
CA THR A 90 -6.50 10.98 9.97
C THR A 90 -5.58 11.41 11.11
N ALA A 91 -5.96 11.11 12.37
CA ALA A 91 -5.18 11.46 13.56
C ALA A 91 -3.97 10.55 13.77
N ASP A 92 -4.16 9.23 13.70
CA ASP A 92 -3.14 8.26 14.09
C ASP A 92 -2.30 7.74 12.92
N LEU A 93 -2.84 7.78 11.70
CA LEU A 93 -2.22 7.25 10.48
C LEU A 93 -2.20 8.29 9.34
N PRO A 94 -1.67 9.52 9.58
CA PRO A 94 -1.77 10.63 8.63
C PRO A 94 -1.13 10.35 7.27
N LEU A 95 -0.09 9.50 7.19
CA LEU A 95 0.48 9.11 5.89
C LEU A 95 -0.50 8.27 5.07
N LEU A 96 -1.28 7.40 5.71
CA LEU A 96 -2.30 6.60 5.02
C LEU A 96 -3.44 7.50 4.53
N ALA A 97 -3.97 8.38 5.38
CA ALA A 97 -5.00 9.35 5.00
C ALA A 97 -4.55 10.25 3.83
N ARG A 98 -3.29 10.72 3.88
CA ARG A 98 -2.69 11.52 2.81
C ARG A 98 -2.51 10.74 1.51
N SER A 99 -2.00 9.51 1.58
CA SER A 99 -1.81 8.65 0.40
C SER A 99 -3.14 8.32 -0.28
N ALA A 100 -4.20 8.11 0.50
CA ALA A 100 -5.55 7.87 0.00
C ALA A 100 -6.04 9.01 -0.91
N SER A 101 -5.64 10.26 -0.64
CA SER A 101 -5.98 11.41 -1.49
C SER A 101 -5.30 11.40 -2.87
N TRP A 102 -4.27 10.58 -3.06
CA TRP A 102 -3.52 10.46 -4.32
C TRP A 102 -4.03 9.35 -5.24
N ILE A 103 -4.95 8.52 -4.75
CA ILE A 103 -5.54 7.41 -5.52
C ILE A 103 -6.50 7.99 -6.57
N GLY A 104 -6.07 8.01 -7.81
CA GLY A 104 -6.89 8.45 -8.95
C GLY A 104 -7.61 9.79 -8.75
N SER A 105 -8.89 9.81 -9.07
CA SER A 105 -9.82 10.93 -8.82
C SER A 105 -10.68 10.64 -7.57
N VAL A 106 -11.47 11.62 -7.13
CA VAL A 106 -12.47 11.42 -6.06
C VAL A 106 -13.44 10.29 -6.42
N ALA A 107 -13.86 10.20 -7.68
CA ALA A 107 -14.70 9.10 -8.17
C ALA A 107 -13.98 7.73 -8.07
N ASN A 108 -12.65 7.67 -8.31
CA ASN A 108 -11.90 6.46 -8.04
C ASN A 108 -11.82 6.15 -6.54
N GLN A 109 -11.60 7.17 -5.70
CA GLN A 109 -11.49 6.99 -4.24
C GLN A 109 -12.79 6.51 -3.60
N SER A 110 -13.96 6.86 -4.15
CA SER A 110 -15.26 6.39 -3.67
C SER A 110 -15.56 4.93 -4.04
N ARG A 111 -14.79 4.34 -4.96
CA ARG A 111 -14.95 2.96 -5.42
C ARG A 111 -13.76 2.06 -5.09
N ALA A 112 -12.54 2.54 -5.28
CA ALA A 112 -11.32 1.77 -5.01
C ALA A 112 -11.23 1.44 -3.52
N THR A 113 -11.08 0.15 -3.22
CA THR A 113 -10.95 -0.36 -1.85
C THR A 113 -9.50 -0.62 -1.50
N VAL A 114 -9.18 -0.56 -0.21
CA VAL A 114 -7.82 -0.82 0.28
C VAL A 114 -7.40 -2.24 -0.07
N GLY A 115 -8.25 -3.24 0.19
CA GLY A 115 -7.97 -4.63 -0.14
C GLY A 115 -7.75 -4.85 -1.63
N GLY A 116 -8.63 -4.28 -2.49
CA GLY A 116 -8.45 -4.36 -3.94
C GLY A 116 -7.14 -3.74 -4.43
N ASN A 117 -6.70 -2.63 -3.84
CA ASN A 117 -5.43 -2.00 -4.17
C ASN A 117 -4.23 -2.88 -3.80
N LEU A 118 -4.25 -3.51 -2.61
CA LEU A 118 -3.19 -4.39 -2.16
C LEU A 118 -3.13 -5.68 -2.98
N VAL A 119 -4.26 -6.33 -3.21
CA VAL A 119 -4.32 -7.58 -3.99
C VAL A 119 -3.92 -7.36 -5.45
N ASN A 120 -4.25 -6.21 -6.03
CA ASN A 120 -3.81 -5.84 -7.39
C ASN A 120 -2.27 -5.78 -7.51
N GLY A 121 -1.55 -5.51 -6.42
CA GLY A 121 -0.10 -5.58 -6.34
C GLY A 121 0.64 -4.67 -7.33
N SER A 122 0.10 -3.48 -7.60
CA SER A 122 0.79 -2.51 -8.46
C SER A 122 2.11 -2.06 -7.85
N PRO A 123 3.25 -2.10 -8.58
CA PRO A 123 4.51 -1.54 -8.11
C PRO A 123 4.43 -0.06 -7.71
N ALA A 124 3.48 0.67 -8.30
CA ALA A 124 3.26 2.09 -8.07
C ALA A 124 2.06 2.38 -7.16
N ALA A 125 1.66 1.42 -6.31
CA ALA A 125 0.57 1.62 -5.36
C ALA A 125 0.93 2.69 -4.32
N ASP A 126 0.19 3.79 -4.32
CA ASP A 126 0.50 4.99 -3.51
C ASP A 126 0.28 4.79 -2.01
N SER A 127 -0.66 3.91 -1.61
CA SER A 127 -0.95 3.61 -0.20
C SER A 127 0.05 2.65 0.45
N SER A 128 0.68 1.80 -0.35
CA SER A 128 1.55 0.73 0.12
C SER A 128 2.76 1.22 0.91
N PRO A 129 3.50 2.28 0.52
CA PRO A 129 4.61 2.78 1.34
C PRO A 129 4.16 3.25 2.73
N ALA A 130 2.96 3.86 2.85
CA ALA A 130 2.42 4.27 4.15
C ALA A 130 2.11 3.05 5.04
N LEU A 131 1.49 2.01 4.48
CA LEU A 131 1.20 0.77 5.21
C LEU A 131 2.47 0.05 5.66
N LEU A 132 3.50 0.02 4.81
CA LEU A 132 4.79 -0.60 5.12
C LEU A 132 5.52 0.09 6.27
N VAL A 133 5.55 1.44 6.31
CA VAL A 133 6.24 2.16 7.40
C VAL A 133 5.46 2.16 8.71
N TYR A 134 4.18 1.82 8.66
CA TYR A 134 3.35 1.59 9.85
C TYR A 134 3.37 0.13 10.33
N ASP A 135 4.24 -0.73 9.77
CA ASP A 135 4.32 -2.15 10.12
C ASP A 135 2.93 -2.83 10.04
N ALA A 136 2.16 -2.55 8.97
CA ALA A 136 0.84 -3.13 8.78
C ALA A 136 0.90 -4.66 8.70
N GLU A 137 -0.12 -5.33 9.24
CA GLU A 137 -0.36 -6.76 9.07
C GLU A 137 -1.58 -6.99 8.18
N ILE A 138 -1.51 -8.01 7.34
CA ILE A 138 -2.59 -8.43 6.45
C ILE A 138 -3.28 -9.65 7.06
N GLU A 139 -4.57 -9.55 7.29
CA GLU A 139 -5.42 -10.66 7.68
C GLU A 139 -6.13 -11.24 6.46
N MET A 140 -5.93 -12.52 6.22
CA MET A 140 -6.55 -13.31 5.16
C MET A 140 -7.58 -14.27 5.76
N ILE A 141 -8.64 -14.54 5.03
CA ILE A 141 -9.74 -15.42 5.45
C ILE A 141 -10.10 -16.44 4.39
N SER A 142 -10.43 -17.65 4.81
CA SER A 142 -11.05 -18.72 4.04
C SER A 142 -12.01 -19.52 4.93
N GLN A 143 -12.64 -20.55 4.39
CA GLN A 143 -13.40 -21.51 5.21
C GLN A 143 -12.54 -22.24 6.25
N ARG A 144 -11.22 -22.34 6.05
CA ARG A 144 -10.29 -22.97 7.01
C ARG A 144 -9.98 -22.05 8.21
N GLY A 145 -10.45 -20.80 8.19
CA GLY A 145 -10.19 -19.82 9.24
C GLY A 145 -9.43 -18.61 8.74
N ARG A 146 -8.80 -17.90 9.69
CA ARG A 146 -8.07 -16.64 9.47
C ARG A 146 -6.59 -16.83 9.75
N ARG A 147 -5.74 -16.09 9.02
CA ARG A 147 -4.31 -15.99 9.27
C ARG A 147 -3.82 -14.58 9.05
N ARG A 148 -2.77 -14.17 9.77
CA ARG A 148 -2.14 -12.87 9.61
C ARG A 148 -0.67 -13.02 9.24
N ILE A 149 -0.19 -12.08 8.43
CA ILE A 149 1.23 -11.94 8.09
C ILE A 149 1.60 -10.45 8.05
N PRO A 150 2.87 -10.09 8.26
CA PRO A 150 3.35 -8.75 7.99
C PRO A 150 3.09 -8.36 6.52
N TYR A 151 2.62 -7.13 6.28
CA TYR A 151 2.41 -6.66 4.90
C TYR A 151 3.70 -6.70 4.06
N ALA A 152 4.84 -6.49 4.68
CA ALA A 152 6.15 -6.56 4.00
C ALA A 152 6.43 -7.93 3.35
N GLU A 153 5.75 -9.00 3.78
CA GLU A 153 5.87 -10.37 3.27
C GLU A 153 4.76 -10.74 2.27
N PHE A 154 3.72 -9.90 2.14
CA PHE A 154 2.51 -10.25 1.38
C PHE A 154 2.76 -10.39 -0.13
N HIS A 155 3.59 -9.52 -0.71
CA HIS A 155 3.92 -9.58 -2.14
C HIS A 155 5.17 -10.40 -2.39
N THR A 156 5.11 -11.30 -3.39
CA THR A 156 6.21 -12.20 -3.77
C THR A 156 6.81 -11.88 -5.14
N GLY A 157 6.23 -10.92 -5.87
CA GLY A 157 6.68 -10.52 -7.20
C GLY A 157 5.71 -9.54 -7.85
N TYR A 158 5.98 -9.21 -9.12
CA TYR A 158 5.11 -8.32 -9.89
C TYR A 158 3.69 -8.88 -9.98
N LYS A 159 2.72 -8.17 -9.39
CA LYS A 159 1.30 -8.58 -9.29
C LYS A 159 1.11 -10.00 -8.72
N ARG A 160 1.98 -10.44 -7.82
CA ARG A 160 1.88 -11.72 -7.11
C ARG A 160 1.86 -11.49 -5.61
N ASN A 161 1.02 -12.27 -4.92
CA ASN A 161 0.85 -12.20 -3.48
C ASN A 161 0.64 -13.61 -2.88
N LEU A 162 0.54 -13.69 -1.55
CA LEU A 162 0.43 -14.94 -0.79
C LEU A 162 -1.00 -15.43 -0.56
N LEU A 163 -2.03 -14.83 -1.19
CA LEU A 163 -3.38 -15.37 -1.13
C LEU A 163 -3.44 -16.76 -1.80
N ALA A 164 -3.98 -17.72 -1.10
CA ALA A 164 -4.38 -18.98 -1.70
C ALA A 164 -5.61 -18.79 -2.62
N ALA A 165 -5.88 -19.76 -3.49
CA ALA A 165 -6.95 -19.68 -4.49
C ALA A 165 -8.37 -19.57 -3.87
N ASP A 166 -8.52 -19.95 -2.61
CA ASP A 166 -9.75 -19.91 -1.82
C ASP A 166 -9.69 -18.90 -0.66
N GLU A 167 -8.71 -17.97 -0.68
CA GLU A 167 -8.57 -16.94 0.34
C GLU A 167 -8.99 -15.57 -0.19
N LEU A 168 -9.51 -14.74 0.73
CA LEU A 168 -9.70 -13.30 0.55
C LEU A 168 -8.82 -12.52 1.51
N LEU A 169 -8.38 -11.33 1.11
CA LEU A 169 -7.92 -10.32 2.03
C LEU A 169 -9.13 -9.82 2.82
N TYR A 170 -9.10 -10.00 4.15
CA TYR A 170 -10.20 -9.62 5.05
C TYR A 170 -10.01 -8.24 5.65
N ALA A 171 -8.84 -8.01 6.26
CA ALA A 171 -8.54 -6.76 6.96
C ALA A 171 -7.05 -6.42 6.93
N ILE A 172 -6.76 -5.16 7.22
CA ILE A 172 -5.43 -4.61 7.45
C ILE A 172 -5.38 -4.11 8.88
N HIS A 173 -4.39 -4.54 9.66
CA HIS A 173 -4.18 -4.12 11.04
C HIS A 173 -2.97 -3.21 11.13
N LEU A 174 -3.14 -2.04 11.79
CA LEU A 174 -2.09 -1.03 11.93
C LEU A 174 -1.95 -0.63 13.39
N PRO A 175 -0.75 -0.72 13.98
CA PRO A 175 -0.52 -0.26 15.35
C PRO A 175 -0.54 1.27 15.44
N ARG A 176 -1.01 1.81 16.57
CA ARG A 176 -1.07 3.27 16.82
C ARG A 176 0.24 3.86 17.35
N ARG A 177 1.28 3.06 17.54
CA ARG A 177 2.54 3.47 18.16
C ARG A 177 3.33 4.55 17.42
N PHE A 178 2.99 4.82 16.16
CA PHE A 178 3.71 5.77 15.32
C PHE A 178 3.27 7.23 15.46
N ALA A 179 2.27 7.53 16.30
CA ALA A 179 1.73 8.88 16.47
C ALA A 179 2.81 9.92 16.86
N HIS A 180 3.83 9.51 17.61
CA HIS A 180 4.93 10.39 18.03
C HIS A 180 6.16 10.36 17.13
N HIS A 181 6.14 9.54 16.07
CA HIS A 181 7.23 9.50 15.10
C HIS A 181 7.17 10.71 14.17
N ARG A 182 8.33 11.15 13.72
CA ARG A 182 8.39 12.03 12.55
C ARG A 182 7.97 11.23 11.33
N GLN A 183 7.13 11.83 10.50
CA GLN A 183 6.47 11.14 9.41
C GLN A 183 6.67 11.93 8.12
N TYR A 184 7.01 11.20 7.07
CA TYR A 184 7.28 11.77 5.75
C TYR A 184 6.60 10.96 4.67
N LEU A 185 5.98 11.64 3.70
CA LEU A 185 5.38 11.01 2.53
C LEU A 185 5.47 11.95 1.33
N ARG A 186 6.09 11.47 0.26
CA ARG A 186 6.22 12.23 -1.00
C ARG A 186 5.97 11.32 -2.19
N LYS A 187 5.27 11.88 -3.17
CA LYS A 187 5.00 11.29 -4.48
C LYS A 187 5.52 12.20 -5.57
N VAL A 188 6.24 11.64 -6.52
CA VAL A 188 6.65 12.29 -7.76
C VAL A 188 5.92 11.64 -8.92
N GLY A 189 5.17 12.42 -9.64
CA GLY A 189 4.40 12.03 -10.82
C GLY A 189 4.49 13.08 -11.92
N THR A 190 3.77 12.90 -13.02
CA THR A 190 3.74 13.85 -14.15
C THR A 190 2.84 15.06 -13.89
N ARG A 191 1.93 14.96 -12.89
CA ARG A 191 0.96 16.00 -12.50
C ARG A 191 0.49 15.77 -11.06
N ARG A 192 -0.20 16.75 -10.47
CA ARG A 192 -0.61 16.71 -9.06
C ARG A 192 -1.67 15.64 -8.74
N ALA A 193 -2.55 15.34 -9.68
CA ALA A 193 -3.64 14.38 -9.51
C ALA A 193 -3.73 13.41 -10.70
N MET A 194 -4.33 12.25 -10.49
CA MET A 194 -4.54 11.22 -11.51
C MET A 194 -3.26 10.83 -12.28
N ALA A 195 -2.13 10.81 -11.58
CA ALA A 195 -0.84 10.39 -12.13
C ALA A 195 -0.39 9.09 -11.44
N ILE A 196 0.14 8.16 -12.23
CA ILE A 196 0.86 7.01 -11.70
C ILE A 196 2.21 7.50 -11.17
N SER A 197 2.60 7.05 -9.99
CA SER A 197 3.85 7.44 -9.36
C SER A 197 5.05 7.00 -10.18
N LYS A 198 5.95 7.95 -10.47
CA LYS A 198 7.31 7.64 -10.91
C LYS A 198 8.14 7.11 -9.75
N VAL A 199 7.97 7.74 -8.58
CA VAL A 199 8.51 7.34 -7.28
C VAL A 199 7.54 7.81 -6.20
N ALA A 200 7.32 6.97 -5.17
CA ALA A 200 6.72 7.40 -3.91
C ALA A 200 7.59 6.87 -2.76
N VAL A 201 7.86 7.73 -1.77
CA VAL A 201 8.65 7.39 -0.59
C VAL A 201 7.85 7.76 0.65
N ALA A 202 7.76 6.82 1.59
CA ALA A 202 7.27 7.05 2.94
C ALA A 202 8.38 6.75 3.95
N ALA A 203 8.40 7.50 5.05
CA ALA A 203 9.29 7.22 6.16
C ALA A 203 8.64 7.61 7.49
N THR A 204 9.00 6.86 8.55
CA THR A 204 8.73 7.22 9.94
C THR A 204 10.01 7.09 10.73
N ALA A 205 10.28 8.00 11.67
CA ALA A 205 11.46 7.94 12.50
C ALA A 205 11.24 8.53 13.88
N LEU A 206 11.98 8.01 14.87
CA LEU A 206 12.05 8.51 16.23
C LEU A 206 13.50 8.80 16.59
N LEU A 207 13.76 10.05 17.05
CA LEU A 207 15.06 10.47 17.62
C LEU A 207 14.98 10.50 19.15
N SER A 208 16.09 10.16 19.75
CA SER A 208 16.31 10.36 21.19
C SER A 208 17.79 10.65 21.42
N GLY A 209 18.10 11.78 22.06
CA GLY A 209 19.47 12.22 22.32
C GLY A 209 20.30 12.38 21.04
N GLY A 210 19.73 12.96 19.97
CA GLY A 210 20.39 13.18 18.69
C GLY A 210 20.66 11.91 17.87
N THR A 211 20.16 10.76 18.33
CA THR A 211 20.38 9.45 17.71
C THR A 211 19.06 8.87 17.20
N ILE A 212 19.05 8.27 16.02
CA ILE A 212 17.88 7.58 15.45
C ILE A 212 17.62 6.30 16.24
N ARG A 213 16.51 6.22 16.96
CA ARG A 213 16.09 5.06 17.76
C ARG A 213 15.22 4.10 16.98
N GLU A 214 14.35 4.66 16.16
CA GLU A 214 13.52 3.87 15.24
C GLU A 214 13.48 4.56 13.88
N ILE A 215 13.45 3.76 12.84
CA ILE A 215 13.27 4.25 11.47
C ILE A 215 12.63 3.17 10.61
N ARG A 216 11.70 3.59 9.76
CA ARG A 216 11.12 2.81 8.67
C ARG A 216 11.18 3.63 7.41
N VAL A 217 11.61 3.01 6.32
CA VAL A 217 11.64 3.64 5.00
C VAL A 217 11.04 2.67 4.01
N ALA A 218 10.07 3.11 3.24
CA ALA A 218 9.44 2.30 2.21
C ALA A 218 9.25 3.10 0.93
N ALA A 219 9.22 2.40 -0.20
CA ALA A 219 9.07 3.03 -1.49
C ALA A 219 8.18 2.21 -2.43
N ALA A 220 7.52 2.93 -3.35
CA ALA A 220 6.87 2.37 -4.53
C ALA A 220 7.62 2.79 -5.80
N SER A 221 7.51 1.97 -6.84
CA SER A 221 8.14 2.12 -8.16
C SER A 221 9.68 1.97 -8.15
N LEU A 222 10.25 1.39 -7.11
CA LEU A 222 11.69 1.09 -7.00
C LEU A 222 12.01 -0.42 -7.00
N ALA A 223 11.00 -1.27 -7.07
CA ALA A 223 11.09 -2.72 -7.09
C ALA A 223 9.86 -3.29 -7.84
N PRO A 224 9.78 -4.62 -8.09
CA PRO A 224 8.60 -5.26 -8.70
C PRO A 224 7.29 -5.07 -7.92
N PHE A 225 7.37 -4.70 -6.65
CA PHE A 225 6.25 -4.35 -5.76
C PHE A 225 6.72 -3.31 -4.72
N PRO A 226 5.81 -2.60 -4.04
CA PRO A 226 6.18 -1.68 -2.96
C PRO A 226 6.89 -2.41 -1.83
N THR A 227 8.01 -1.87 -1.35
CA THR A 227 8.87 -2.57 -0.40
C THR A 227 9.47 -1.63 0.66
N ARG A 228 9.81 -2.20 1.82
CA ARG A 228 10.69 -1.59 2.82
C ARG A 228 12.11 -1.55 2.28
N ILE A 229 12.87 -0.51 2.65
CA ILE A 229 14.27 -0.34 2.23
C ILE A 229 15.17 -0.62 3.45
N TYR A 230 15.33 -1.90 3.77
CA TYR A 230 15.97 -2.36 5.00
C TYR A 230 17.44 -1.98 5.12
N GLN A 231 18.22 -1.93 4.00
CA GLN A 231 19.60 -1.49 4.05
C GLN A 231 19.74 0.00 4.41
N VAL A 232 18.78 0.84 3.99
CA VAL A 232 18.73 2.24 4.41
C VAL A 232 18.43 2.34 5.91
N GLU A 233 17.44 1.59 6.40
CA GLU A 233 17.10 1.54 7.81
C GLU A 233 18.30 1.10 8.67
N GLY A 234 18.98 0.03 8.26
CA GLY A 234 20.18 -0.48 8.94
C GLY A 234 21.37 0.51 8.92
N ALA A 235 21.51 1.30 7.85
CA ALA A 235 22.54 2.34 7.77
C ALA A 235 22.29 3.54 8.71
N LEU A 236 21.02 3.75 9.11
CA LEU A 236 20.58 4.90 9.90
C LEU A 236 20.36 4.57 11.39
N LEU A 237 19.90 3.36 11.70
CA LEU A 237 19.55 2.94 13.06
C LEU A 237 20.74 3.06 14.00
N GLY A 238 20.54 3.70 15.15
CA GLY A 238 21.59 3.91 16.17
C GLY A 238 22.62 4.98 15.80
N LYS A 239 22.41 5.75 14.72
CA LYS A 239 23.36 6.79 14.26
C LYS A 239 22.80 8.19 14.51
N ALA A 240 23.73 9.13 14.73
CA ALA A 240 23.42 10.55 14.65
C ALA A 240 23.26 10.98 13.18
N LEU A 241 22.39 11.96 12.92
CA LEU A 241 22.15 12.49 11.58
C LEU A 241 23.29 13.47 11.18
N THR A 242 24.40 12.90 10.75
CA THR A 242 25.51 13.64 10.15
C THR A 242 25.45 13.57 8.63
N ARG A 243 26.18 14.45 7.94
CA ARG A 243 26.32 14.38 6.47
C ARG A 243 26.80 13.00 6.00
N SER A 244 27.80 12.43 6.71
CA SER A 244 28.32 11.10 6.39
C SER A 244 27.26 9.99 6.56
N THR A 245 26.41 10.08 7.60
CA THR A 245 25.30 9.14 7.81
C THR A 245 24.28 9.22 6.68
N ILE A 246 23.93 10.43 6.24
CA ILE A 246 23.01 10.66 5.11
C ILE A 246 23.59 10.07 3.81
N GLU A 247 24.86 10.32 3.52
CA GLU A 247 25.54 9.77 2.35
C GLU A 247 25.61 8.24 2.37
N ASN A 248 25.82 7.65 3.55
CA ASN A 248 25.78 6.18 3.73
C ASN A 248 24.39 5.59 3.45
N ALA A 249 23.34 6.26 3.94
CA ALA A 249 21.95 5.86 3.67
C ALA A 249 21.62 5.95 2.17
N ARG A 250 22.06 6.99 1.48
CA ARG A 250 21.90 7.12 0.02
C ARG A 250 22.62 5.97 -0.71
N ARG A 251 23.84 5.64 -0.33
CA ARG A 251 24.57 4.50 -0.90
C ARG A 251 23.85 3.17 -0.66
N ALA A 252 23.27 2.99 0.54
CA ALA A 252 22.46 1.81 0.84
C ALA A 252 21.24 1.70 -0.07
N LEU A 253 20.53 2.82 -0.33
CA LEU A 253 19.41 2.87 -1.27
C LEU A 253 19.83 2.39 -2.68
N PHE A 254 20.96 2.88 -3.20
CA PHE A 254 21.47 2.48 -4.53
C PHE A 254 21.80 0.98 -4.62
N ARG A 255 22.20 0.34 -3.51
CA ARG A 255 22.47 -1.09 -3.49
C ARG A 255 21.21 -1.94 -3.48
N GLU A 256 20.18 -1.49 -2.77
CA GLU A 256 18.96 -2.28 -2.52
C GLU A 256 17.89 -2.10 -3.60
N ALA A 257 17.60 -0.86 -3.99
CA ALA A 257 16.54 -0.58 -4.94
C ALA A 257 16.92 -1.00 -6.37
N LYS A 258 15.94 -1.57 -7.09
CA LYS A 258 16.12 -2.08 -8.46
C LYS A 258 14.95 -1.62 -9.35
N PRO A 259 14.82 -0.31 -9.59
CA PRO A 259 13.80 0.20 -10.50
C PRO A 259 14.07 -0.23 -11.94
N ILE A 260 13.00 -0.23 -12.73
CA ILE A 260 13.06 -0.54 -14.17
C ILE A 260 12.82 0.71 -15.00
N ASP A 261 13.25 0.67 -16.27
CA ASP A 261 12.80 1.59 -17.31
C ASP A 261 11.39 1.19 -17.77
N ASP A 262 10.50 2.16 -17.88
CA ASP A 262 9.18 1.99 -18.49
C ASP A 262 8.75 3.29 -19.20
N ILE A 263 7.56 3.27 -19.82
CA ILE A 263 6.99 4.43 -20.51
C ILE A 263 6.82 5.68 -19.63
N ARG A 264 6.91 5.53 -18.30
CA ARG A 264 6.70 6.61 -17.33
C ARG A 264 8.00 7.28 -16.91
N SER A 265 9.11 6.52 -16.86
CA SER A 265 10.40 7.02 -16.39
C SER A 265 11.52 5.99 -16.54
N THR A 266 12.77 6.48 -16.52
CA THR A 266 13.96 5.62 -16.49
C THR A 266 14.30 5.17 -15.07
N ALA A 267 14.99 4.05 -14.94
CA ALA A 267 15.53 3.54 -13.67
C ALA A 267 16.47 4.56 -13.01
N GLU A 268 17.33 5.21 -13.81
CA GLU A 268 18.24 6.25 -13.34
C GLU A 268 17.49 7.43 -12.71
N TYR A 269 16.46 7.95 -13.40
CA TYR A 269 15.65 9.05 -12.87
C TYR A 269 14.96 8.65 -11.57
N ARG A 270 14.33 7.46 -11.52
CA ARG A 270 13.67 6.95 -10.30
C ARG A 270 14.62 6.87 -9.13
N MET A 271 15.82 6.31 -9.35
CA MET A 271 16.85 6.18 -8.33
C MET A 271 17.34 7.53 -7.81
N ARG A 272 17.63 8.47 -8.73
CA ARG A 272 18.07 9.82 -8.38
C ARG A 272 17.01 10.57 -7.58
N VAL A 273 15.74 10.49 -7.99
CA VAL A 273 14.61 11.09 -7.26
C VAL A 273 14.44 10.47 -5.88
N ALA A 274 14.46 9.13 -5.77
CA ALA A 274 14.32 8.45 -4.49
C ALA A 274 15.43 8.84 -3.50
N ALA A 275 16.67 8.95 -3.98
CA ALA A 275 17.80 9.39 -3.17
C ALA A 275 17.65 10.84 -2.68
N ASN A 276 17.12 11.74 -3.51
CA ASN A 276 16.84 13.12 -3.13
C ASN A 276 15.69 13.23 -2.11
N LEU A 277 14.62 12.42 -2.28
CA LEU A 277 13.51 12.38 -1.31
C LEU A 277 13.95 11.81 0.04
N LEU A 278 14.82 10.79 0.04
CA LEU A 278 15.41 10.26 1.27
C LEU A 278 16.26 11.33 1.98
N GLU A 279 17.11 12.05 1.23
CA GLU A 279 17.92 13.13 1.77
C GLU A 279 17.06 14.29 2.29
N GLU A 280 16.02 14.70 1.55
CA GLU A 280 15.04 15.72 2.01
C GLU A 280 14.46 15.35 3.36
N PHE A 281 13.96 14.10 3.51
CA PHE A 281 13.44 13.61 4.77
C PHE A 281 14.47 13.69 5.92
N LEU A 282 15.68 13.19 5.68
CA LEU A 282 16.71 13.16 6.72
C LEU A 282 17.19 14.56 7.13
N LEU A 283 17.27 15.51 6.18
CA LEU A 283 17.60 16.90 6.46
C LEU A 283 16.48 17.64 7.20
N GLU A 284 15.20 17.41 6.84
CA GLU A 284 14.06 17.96 7.58
C GLU A 284 14.03 17.42 9.01
N PHE A 285 14.34 16.13 9.17
CA PHE A 285 14.37 15.46 10.46
C PHE A 285 15.48 16.02 11.35
N ALA A 286 16.68 16.26 10.81
CA ALA A 286 17.80 16.84 11.55
C ALA A 286 17.53 18.27 12.03
N ARG A 287 16.86 19.11 11.22
CA ARG A 287 16.56 20.51 11.56
C ARG A 287 15.58 20.66 12.74
N GLN A 288 14.73 19.71 12.97
CA GLN A 288 13.68 19.78 14.00
C GLN A 288 14.15 19.28 15.37
N ASP A 289 15.34 18.67 15.44
CA ASP A 289 15.95 18.20 16.69
C ASP A 289 16.85 19.25 17.37
N VAL A 290 17.00 20.44 16.77
CA VAL A 290 17.70 21.58 17.38
C VAL A 290 16.72 22.27 18.33
N PRO A 291 16.96 22.27 19.67
CA PRO A 291 16.16 23.05 20.60
C PRO A 291 16.17 24.53 20.19
N ARG A 292 14.97 25.12 20.07
CA ARG A 292 14.82 26.58 19.92
C ARG A 292 15.17 27.29 21.21
#